data_beb532febfd031a45a2728bca7a00263
#
_entry.id   beb532febfd031a45a2728bca7a00263
#
_cell.length_a   1.000
_cell.length_b   1.000
_cell.length_c   1.000
_cell.angle_alpha   90.00
_cell.angle_beta   90.00
_cell.angle_gamma   90.00
#
_symmetry.space_group_name_H-M   'P 1'
#
loop_
_entity.id
_entity.type
_entity.pdbx_description
1 polymer ?
#
loop_
_entity_poly.entity_id
_entity_poly.type
_entity_poly.pdbx_seq_one_letter_code
_entity_poly.pdbx_strand_id
1 'polypeptide(L)'
;MNMLHTVNKSPFENSSVTSCISMCAKDNSILFIEDAVISVMKATKFTEMIESSLKDFKMYALRPDLEARGLSLDNVIEGVKIVGYEEFVDLTTE
;
A
#
# COMPACT_ATOMS: atom_id res chain seq x y z
N MET A 1 4.86 -2.26 -19.30
CA MET A 1 3.44 -2.32 -18.96
C MET A 1 3.25 -2.26 -17.46
N ASN A 2 2.48 -1.29 -17.00
CA ASN A 2 2.24 -1.13 -15.56
C ASN A 2 1.08 -2.00 -15.11
N MET A 3 1.28 -2.69 -14.01
CA MET A 3 0.23 -3.51 -13.41
C MET A 3 -0.08 -2.98 -12.01
N LEU A 4 -1.34 -3.07 -11.62
CA LEU A 4 -1.78 -2.75 -10.27
C LEU A 4 -1.94 -4.04 -9.48
N HIS A 5 -1.26 -4.14 -8.36
CA HIS A 5 -1.39 -5.25 -7.42
C HIS A 5 -2.17 -4.77 -6.20
N THR A 6 -3.19 -5.50 -5.82
CA THR A 6 -4.01 -5.16 -4.67
C THR A 6 -3.68 -6.11 -3.52
N VAL A 7 -3.39 -5.55 -2.34
CA VAL A 7 -3.06 -6.33 -1.15
C VAL A 7 -4.07 -5.99 -0.06
N ASN A 8 -4.69 -7.01 0.53
CA ASN A 8 -5.76 -6.82 1.52
C ASN A 8 -5.48 -7.46 2.88
N LYS A 9 -4.34 -8.11 3.08
CA LYS A 9 -4.01 -8.76 4.35
C LYS A 9 -2.92 -8.01 5.09
N SER A 10 -3.02 -7.98 6.42
CA SER A 10 -2.01 -7.38 7.27
C SER A 10 -0.67 -8.11 7.13
N PRO A 11 0.47 -7.39 7.05
CA PRO A 11 1.77 -8.04 6.98
C PRO A 11 2.14 -8.74 8.28
N PHE A 12 1.46 -8.42 9.40
CA PHE A 12 1.69 -9.08 10.68
C PHE A 12 1.01 -10.45 10.76
N GLU A 13 -0.03 -10.66 9.96
CA GLU A 13 -0.81 -11.92 9.95
C GLU A 13 -0.51 -12.80 8.76
N ASN A 14 0.05 -12.22 7.71
CA ASN A 14 0.19 -12.90 6.43
C ASN A 14 1.37 -12.32 5.68
N SER A 15 2.06 -13.12 4.90
CA SER A 15 3.22 -12.67 4.13
C SER A 15 2.86 -12.08 2.77
N SER A 16 1.58 -11.81 2.49
CA SER A 16 1.13 -11.28 1.20
C SER A 16 1.82 -10.00 0.77
N VAL A 17 2.01 -9.06 1.71
CA VAL A 17 2.68 -7.80 1.40
C VAL A 17 4.13 -8.04 0.98
N THR A 18 4.86 -8.80 1.78
CA THR A 18 6.27 -9.12 1.50
C THR A 18 6.39 -9.87 0.17
N SER A 19 5.53 -10.86 -0.05
CA SER A 19 5.53 -11.63 -1.29
C SER A 19 5.20 -10.76 -2.49
N CYS A 20 4.22 -9.87 -2.37
CA CYS A 20 3.84 -8.97 -3.45
C CYS A 20 5.02 -8.08 -3.84
N ILE A 21 5.69 -7.48 -2.86
CA ILE A 21 6.83 -6.60 -3.13
C ILE A 21 7.97 -7.36 -3.80
N SER A 22 8.28 -8.55 -3.32
CA SER A 22 9.40 -9.33 -3.90
C SER A 22 9.12 -9.83 -5.29
N MET A 23 7.85 -9.98 -5.67
CA MET A 23 7.47 -10.48 -6.99
C MET A 23 7.09 -9.39 -7.99
N CYS A 24 6.92 -8.15 -7.55
CA CYS A 24 6.55 -7.06 -8.44
C CYS A 24 7.71 -6.66 -9.33
N ALA A 25 7.41 -6.39 -10.59
CA ALA A 25 8.37 -5.77 -11.50
C ALA A 25 8.41 -4.26 -11.25
N LYS A 26 9.52 -3.62 -11.62
CA LYS A 26 9.63 -2.17 -11.56
C LYS A 26 8.49 -1.51 -12.33
N ASP A 27 8.10 -0.34 -11.88
CA ASP A 27 7.04 0.47 -12.48
C ASP A 27 5.62 -0.07 -12.26
N ASN A 28 5.48 -1.19 -11.56
CA ASN A 28 4.16 -1.65 -11.15
C ASN A 28 3.67 -0.80 -9.96
N SER A 29 2.37 -0.84 -9.72
CA SER A 29 1.75 -0.12 -8.61
C SER A 29 1.19 -1.12 -7.61
N ILE A 30 1.22 -0.75 -6.33
CA ILE A 30 0.65 -1.56 -5.26
C ILE A 30 -0.40 -0.73 -4.53
N LEU A 31 -1.60 -1.28 -4.39
CA LEU A 31 -2.68 -0.64 -3.65
C LEU A 31 -2.97 -1.45 -2.39
N PHE A 32 -2.81 -0.81 -1.24
CA PHE A 32 -3.10 -1.41 0.06
C PHE A 32 -4.53 -1.08 0.44
N ILE A 33 -5.31 -2.11 0.72
CA ILE A 33 -6.72 -1.97 1.13
C ILE A 33 -6.96 -2.83 2.37
N GLU A 34 -8.09 -2.62 3.02
CA GLU A 34 -8.49 -3.39 4.20
C GLU A 34 -7.33 -3.45 5.22
N ASP A 35 -7.03 -4.60 5.78
CA ASP A 35 -6.01 -4.73 6.82
C ASP A 35 -4.59 -4.45 6.33
N ALA A 36 -4.36 -4.51 5.03
CA ALA A 36 -3.03 -4.25 4.48
C ALA A 36 -2.60 -2.79 4.63
N VAL A 37 -3.54 -1.85 4.86
CA VAL A 37 -3.19 -0.44 5.02
C VAL A 37 -2.27 -0.18 6.21
N ILE A 38 -2.18 -1.08 7.18
CA ILE A 38 -1.25 -0.94 8.29
C ILE A 38 0.20 -0.96 7.81
N SER A 39 0.46 -1.59 6.65
CA SER A 39 1.80 -1.69 6.08
C SER A 39 2.43 -0.34 5.77
N VAL A 40 1.59 0.67 5.46
CA VAL A 40 2.09 1.98 5.04
C VAL A 40 2.26 2.95 6.21
N MET A 41 2.04 2.49 7.43
CA MET A 41 2.19 3.34 8.62
C MET A 41 3.65 3.45 9.02
N LYS A 42 4.04 4.64 9.53
CA LYS A 42 5.38 4.86 10.07
C LYS A 42 5.58 4.05 11.34
N ALA A 43 6.85 3.81 11.68
CA ALA A 43 7.27 3.19 12.94
C ALA A 43 6.79 1.75 13.13
N THR A 44 6.65 1.00 12.04
CA THR A 44 6.42 -0.45 12.12
C THR A 44 7.70 -1.17 11.67
N LYS A 45 7.76 -2.47 11.90
CA LYS A 45 8.91 -3.26 11.45
C LYS A 45 8.98 -3.37 9.92
N PHE A 46 7.92 -2.95 9.21
CA PHE A 46 7.88 -2.99 7.75
C PHE A 46 8.20 -1.64 7.10
N THR A 47 8.38 -0.58 7.89
CA THR A 47 8.58 0.78 7.38
C THR A 47 9.77 0.87 6.43
N GLU A 48 10.92 0.30 6.81
CA GLU A 48 12.12 0.34 5.95
C GLU A 48 11.90 -0.37 4.63
N MET A 49 11.22 -1.50 4.65
CA MET A 49 10.91 -2.26 3.44
C MET A 49 10.05 -1.43 2.50
N ILE A 50 9.02 -0.78 3.03
CA ILE A 50 8.13 0.06 2.22
C ILE A 50 8.88 1.26 1.64
N GLU A 51 9.67 1.95 2.48
CA GLU A 51 10.45 3.10 2.03
C GLU A 51 11.44 2.73 0.92
N SER A 52 12.12 1.61 1.06
CA SER A 52 13.05 1.12 0.04
C SER A 52 12.34 0.81 -1.26
N SER A 53 11.15 0.24 -1.17
CA SER A 53 10.39 -0.19 -2.35
C SER A 53 9.77 0.97 -3.11
N LEU A 54 9.58 2.11 -2.46
CA LEU A 54 9.03 3.31 -3.12
C LEU A 54 9.91 3.82 -4.27
N LYS A 55 11.17 3.43 -4.31
CA LYS A 55 12.08 3.76 -5.41
C LYS A 55 11.68 3.06 -6.71
N ASP A 56 11.08 1.89 -6.59
CA ASP A 56 10.77 1.03 -7.72
C ASP A 56 9.28 0.96 -8.05
N PHE A 57 8.41 1.21 -7.07
CA PHE A 57 6.97 1.04 -7.20
C PHE A 57 6.21 2.27 -6.77
N LYS A 58 5.06 2.50 -7.40
CA LYS A 58 4.09 3.46 -6.89
C LYS A 58 3.23 2.74 -5.87
N MET A 59 3.02 3.36 -4.73
CA MET A 59 2.22 2.76 -3.66
C MET A 59 1.07 3.67 -3.28
N TYR A 60 -0.09 3.06 -3.10
CA TYR A 60 -1.34 3.73 -2.76
C TYR A 60 -1.97 3.05 -1.56
N ALA A 61 -2.65 3.81 -0.73
CA ALA A 61 -3.42 3.28 0.39
C ALA A 61 -4.83 3.87 0.36
N LEU A 62 -5.82 3.03 0.56
CA LEU A 62 -7.22 3.46 0.50
C LEU A 62 -7.59 4.20 1.79
N ARG A 63 -7.98 5.47 1.65
CA ARG A 63 -8.29 6.36 2.78
C ARG A 63 -9.41 5.83 3.68
N PRO A 64 -10.56 5.39 3.14
CA PRO A 64 -11.62 4.87 4.02
C PRO A 64 -11.16 3.71 4.90
N ASP A 65 -10.26 2.87 4.40
CA ASP A 65 -9.74 1.73 5.18
C ASP A 65 -8.80 2.19 6.29
N LEU A 66 -7.99 3.24 6.04
CA LEU A 66 -7.16 3.84 7.08
C LEU A 66 -8.05 4.43 8.17
N GLU A 67 -9.06 5.18 7.79
CA GLU A 67 -9.97 5.82 8.73
C GLU A 67 -10.78 4.81 9.53
N ALA A 68 -11.25 3.75 8.89
CA ALA A 68 -12.03 2.70 9.56
C ALA A 68 -11.24 2.00 10.66
N ARG A 69 -9.91 1.99 10.55
CA ARG A 69 -9.03 1.34 11.51
C ARG A 69 -8.43 2.34 12.51
N GLY A 70 -8.88 3.58 12.49
CA GLY A 70 -8.39 4.62 13.39
C GLY A 70 -6.94 5.02 13.16
N LEU A 71 -6.42 4.77 11.97
CA LEU A 71 -5.04 5.10 11.63
C LEU A 71 -4.94 6.56 11.18
N SER A 72 -3.97 7.29 11.74
CA SER A 72 -3.78 8.70 11.41
C SER A 72 -3.16 8.85 10.03
N LEU A 73 -3.77 9.67 9.19
CA LEU A 73 -3.24 9.94 7.85
C LEU A 73 -1.88 10.65 7.92
N ASP A 74 -1.60 11.36 9.01
CA ASP A 74 -0.33 12.05 9.21
C ASP A 74 0.83 11.08 9.46
N ASN A 75 0.52 9.85 9.84
CA ASN A 75 1.52 8.82 10.13
C ASN A 75 1.75 7.84 8.99
N VAL A 76 1.23 8.15 7.82
CA VAL A 76 1.49 7.34 6.62
C VAL A 76 2.88 7.70 6.09
N ILE A 77 3.62 6.70 5.65
CA ILE A 77 4.98 6.87 5.11
C ILE A 77 4.95 7.85 3.93
N GLU A 78 5.87 8.81 3.91
CA GLU A 78 5.97 9.75 2.79
C GLU A 78 6.27 9.00 1.49
N GLY A 79 5.59 9.41 0.44
CA GLY A 79 5.71 8.74 -0.86
C GLY A 79 4.56 7.79 -1.17
N VAL A 80 3.86 7.32 -0.14
CA VAL A 80 2.63 6.53 -0.32
C VAL A 80 1.48 7.50 -0.54
N LYS A 81 0.76 7.35 -1.64
CA LYS A 81 -0.36 8.22 -1.96
C LYS A 81 -1.65 7.67 -1.35
N ILE A 82 -2.34 8.54 -0.61
CA ILE A 82 -3.64 8.18 -0.02
C ILE A 82 -4.73 8.50 -1.03
N VAL A 83 -5.57 7.50 -1.35
CA VAL A 83 -6.60 7.63 -2.39
C VAL A 83 -7.98 7.30 -1.83
N GLY A 84 -9.00 7.93 -2.41
CA GLY A 84 -10.39 7.61 -2.09
C GLY A 84 -10.95 6.58 -3.05
N TYR A 85 -12.25 6.28 -2.90
CA TYR A 85 -12.90 5.28 -3.76
C TYR A 85 -12.93 5.65 -5.23
N GLU A 86 -13.08 6.93 -5.57
CA GLU A 86 -13.08 7.37 -6.96
C GLU A 86 -11.75 7.06 -7.62
N GLU A 87 -10.66 7.39 -6.94
CA GLU A 87 -9.31 7.12 -7.44
C GLU A 87 -9.04 5.63 -7.49
N PHE A 88 -9.57 4.88 -6.52
CA PHE A 88 -9.46 3.42 -6.52
C PHE A 88 -10.09 2.83 -7.78
N VAL A 89 -11.30 3.28 -8.14
CA VAL A 89 -11.96 2.82 -9.36
C VAL A 89 -11.12 3.16 -10.59
N ASP A 90 -10.59 4.38 -10.66
CA ASP A 90 -9.74 4.79 -11.77
C ASP A 90 -8.49 3.91 -11.91
N LEU A 91 -7.84 3.58 -10.79
CA LEU A 91 -6.65 2.73 -10.79
C LEU A 91 -6.96 1.32 -11.27
N THR A 92 -8.13 0.79 -10.91
CA THR A 92 -8.48 -0.60 -11.23
C THR A 92 -9.04 -0.76 -12.64
N THR A 93 -9.43 0.32 -13.28
CA THR A 93 -9.99 0.27 -14.65
C THR A 93 -8.96 0.52 -15.75
N GLU A 94 -7.76 0.88 -15.40
CA GLU A 94 -6.68 1.11 -16.37
C GLU A 94 -6.08 -0.17 -16.92
#